data_e234643189e56fc8d5ef02d501cd9f40
#
_entry.id   e234643189e56fc8d5ef02d501cd9f40
#
_cell.length_a   1.000
_cell.length_b   1.000
_cell.length_c   1.000
_cell.angle_alpha   90.00
_cell.angle_beta   90.00
_cell.angle_gamma   90.00
#
_symmetry.space_group_name_H-M   'P 1'
#
loop_
_entity.id
_entity.type
_entity.pdbx_description
1 polymer ?
#
loop_
_entity_poly.entity_id
_entity_poly.type
_entity_poly.pdbx_seq_one_letter_code
_entity_poly.pdbx_strand_id
1 'polypeptide(L)'
;MPSLNTNWLASIVTKNGFHHSSHVSERNLAMPTHSNLARPLAALTAALLLAACSAETAPAPKAERPVQVQSVAYQAEDAARDFVGVVRARYETDLGFRVGGKMIARLVNMGDRVHAGDVVARLDPEDLRLQVESAEAELAAATTNLTQTSADFERYETLKTRGYASIADFDRKTAAKGEAESRLARAKRTLDLARNQLDYAELKAGADGVITATLAEPGQVVALGQPVVKLAHRGEKEAVVALPENWLGKARDAAASVTLWSANGRHYEARLRELSPQADQATRTYAARFTIIHSDDSVALGMTATVTLKPAGEAMVAKLPLSAVLSRGSGASVYVVNQAGELILRPVTVASFNEDDALITGGVSAGEKVVTLGVQKLEPGLKVRSIEAK
;
A
#
# COMPACT_ATOMS: atom_id res chain seq x y z
N MET A 1 -43.58 -6.04 -14.71
CA MET A 1 -44.03 -6.01 -16.13
C MET A 1 -43.76 -4.62 -16.70
N PRO A 2 -43.25 -4.45 -17.91
CA PRO A 2 -42.55 -5.35 -18.82
C PRO A 2 -41.01 -5.06 -18.87
N SER A 3 -40.10 -5.94 -19.06
CA SER A 3 -39.69 -6.83 -20.18
C SER A 3 -39.23 -6.11 -21.44
N LEU A 4 -38.17 -6.67 -21.98
CA LEU A 4 -37.60 -6.63 -23.34
C LEU A 4 -36.26 -5.91 -23.39
N ASN A 5 -35.23 -6.49 -23.86
CA ASN A 5 -34.92 -7.52 -24.83
C ASN A 5 -33.61 -7.09 -25.51
N THR A 6 -32.78 -7.98 -25.65
CA THR A 6 -32.15 -8.72 -26.76
C THR A 6 -30.90 -8.12 -27.39
N ASN A 7 -29.91 -9.02 -27.37
CA ASN A 7 -29.02 -9.44 -28.46
C ASN A 7 -28.54 -8.43 -29.51
N TRP A 8 -27.21 -8.41 -29.67
CA TRP A 8 -26.62 -8.53 -31.01
C TRP A 8 -25.39 -9.42 -31.00
N LEU A 9 -25.61 -10.60 -31.57
CA LEU A 9 -24.63 -11.49 -32.19
C LEU A 9 -24.30 -10.97 -33.60
N ALA A 10 -23.13 -11.32 -34.08
CA ALA A 10 -22.73 -11.72 -35.43
C ALA A 10 -21.39 -11.09 -35.78
N SER A 11 -20.32 -11.87 -35.82
CA SER A 11 -19.91 -12.71 -36.97
C SER A 11 -19.51 -11.91 -38.21
N ILE A 12 -18.21 -11.87 -38.54
CA ILE A 12 -17.74 -11.91 -39.94
C ILE A 12 -16.49 -12.79 -40.01
N VAL A 13 -16.67 -13.93 -40.64
CA VAL A 13 -15.68 -14.82 -41.26
C VAL A 13 -15.45 -14.32 -42.69
N THR A 14 -14.21 -14.21 -43.16
CA THR A 14 -13.74 -14.39 -44.54
C THR A 14 -12.28 -14.79 -44.46
N LYS A 15 -11.89 -16.02 -44.73
CA LYS A 15 -11.70 -16.72 -46.00
C LYS A 15 -10.97 -15.86 -47.03
N ASN A 16 -9.68 -16.17 -47.24
CA ASN A 16 -9.17 -16.40 -48.59
C ASN A 16 -7.92 -17.26 -48.54
N GLY A 17 -8.06 -18.45 -49.06
CA GLY A 17 -7.03 -19.33 -49.48
C GLY A 17 -6.57 -18.96 -50.90
N PHE A 18 -5.35 -19.28 -51.21
CA PHE A 18 -4.91 -19.53 -52.55
C PHE A 18 -3.94 -20.71 -52.58
N HIS A 19 -4.46 -21.77 -53.16
CA HIS A 19 -3.68 -22.87 -53.77
C HIS A 19 -2.86 -22.31 -54.92
N HIS A 20 -1.64 -22.76 -55.08
CA HIS A 20 -1.17 -23.19 -56.40
C HIS A 20 -0.16 -24.33 -56.34
N SER A 21 -0.51 -25.31 -57.08
CA SER A 21 -0.01 -26.63 -57.29
C SER A 21 0.98 -26.62 -58.49
N SER A 22 1.84 -27.65 -58.48
CA SER A 22 2.39 -28.37 -59.66
C SER A 22 3.45 -27.68 -60.53
N HIS A 23 4.55 -28.28 -60.82
CA HIS A 23 4.68 -29.38 -61.80
C HIS A 23 6.09 -30.00 -61.78
N VAL A 24 6.06 -31.30 -61.81
CA VAL A 24 7.06 -32.27 -62.24
C VAL A 24 7.60 -31.94 -63.63
N SER A 25 8.90 -32.13 -63.86
CA SER A 25 9.38 -32.65 -65.14
C SER A 25 10.73 -33.36 -64.98
N GLU A 26 10.67 -34.65 -65.10
CA GLU A 26 11.81 -35.52 -65.48
C GLU A 26 12.22 -35.20 -66.91
N ARG A 27 13.51 -35.28 -67.18
CA ARG A 27 14.02 -35.79 -68.48
C ARG A 27 15.41 -36.37 -68.31
N ASN A 28 15.44 -37.69 -68.51
CA ASN A 28 16.60 -38.48 -68.93
C ASN A 28 17.21 -37.96 -70.22
N LEU A 29 18.51 -38.19 -70.38
CA LEU A 29 19.14 -38.77 -71.61
C LEU A 29 20.65 -38.87 -71.35
N ALA A 30 21.12 -40.10 -71.17
CA ALA A 30 21.80 -40.94 -72.15
C ALA A 30 23.31 -40.61 -72.41
N MET A 31 24.12 -41.61 -72.14
CA MET A 31 25.54 -41.81 -72.49
C MET A 31 25.78 -41.69 -74.00
N PRO A 32 27.06 -41.53 -74.41
CA PRO A 32 27.69 -42.71 -74.93
C PRO A 32 29.15 -42.92 -74.46
N THR A 33 29.47 -44.17 -74.46
CA THR A 33 30.77 -44.87 -74.41
C THR A 33 31.74 -44.50 -75.48
N HIS A 34 33.04 -44.40 -75.18
CA HIS A 34 34.10 -44.85 -76.06
C HIS A 34 35.30 -45.37 -75.27
N SER A 35 35.64 -46.58 -75.60
CA SER A 35 36.79 -47.39 -75.25
C SER A 35 38.12 -46.88 -75.93
N ASN A 36 39.25 -47.03 -75.26
CA ASN A 36 40.33 -47.97 -75.69
C ASN A 36 41.68 -47.71 -75.00
N LEU A 37 42.20 -48.75 -74.44
CA LEU A 37 43.54 -49.26 -74.46
C LEU A 37 44.75 -48.30 -74.51
N ALA A 38 45.56 -48.30 -73.46
CA ALA A 38 46.99 -48.45 -73.52
C ALA A 38 47.54 -48.93 -72.16
N ARG A 39 48.11 -50.05 -72.14
CA ARG A 39 48.79 -50.82 -71.10
C ARG A 39 50.23 -50.32 -70.88
N PRO A 40 50.98 -50.91 -69.98
CA PRO A 40 51.15 -50.78 -68.54
C PRO A 40 52.68 -50.57 -68.26
N LEU A 41 53.05 -49.40 -67.87
CA LEU A 41 54.42 -49.15 -67.38
C LEU A 41 54.48 -48.14 -66.20
N ALA A 42 53.38 -47.73 -65.69
CA ALA A 42 53.29 -46.73 -64.58
C ALA A 42 52.97 -47.33 -63.19
N ALA A 43 52.98 -48.67 -63.09
CA ALA A 43 52.55 -49.31 -61.80
C ALA A 43 53.69 -49.48 -60.78
N LEU A 44 54.94 -49.22 -61.10
CA LEU A 44 56.06 -49.43 -60.18
C LEU A 44 56.61 -48.13 -59.55
N THR A 45 56.31 -46.98 -60.13
CA THR A 45 56.73 -45.68 -59.56
C THR A 45 55.67 -45.06 -58.68
N ALA A 46 54.40 -45.51 -58.71
CA ALA A 46 53.34 -45.04 -57.86
C ALA A 46 53.34 -45.67 -56.46
N ALA A 47 53.97 -46.82 -56.25
CA ALA A 47 54.03 -47.50 -54.96
C ALA A 47 55.08 -46.93 -53.98
N LEU A 48 56.10 -46.19 -54.46
CA LEU A 48 57.14 -45.58 -53.62
C LEU A 48 56.76 -44.13 -53.19
N LEU A 49 55.76 -43.49 -53.78
CA LEU A 49 55.28 -42.15 -53.40
C LEU A 49 54.09 -42.15 -52.42
N LEU A 50 53.49 -43.30 -52.13
CA LEU A 50 52.41 -43.42 -51.13
C LEU A 50 52.92 -43.74 -49.73
N ALA A 51 54.21 -44.02 -49.54
CA ALA A 51 54.77 -44.31 -48.20
C ALA A 51 55.30 -43.07 -47.44
N ALA A 52 55.26 -41.86 -48.05
CA ALA A 52 55.83 -40.65 -47.44
C ALA A 52 54.80 -39.64 -46.90
N CYS A 53 53.48 -39.96 -46.84
CA CYS A 53 52.45 -39.05 -46.35
C CYS A 53 51.61 -39.61 -45.21
N SER A 54 52.15 -40.45 -44.32
CA SER A 54 51.52 -40.69 -43.00
C SER A 54 52.37 -40.06 -41.89
N ALA A 55 52.65 -38.75 -42.03
CA ALA A 55 52.94 -37.94 -40.87
C ALA A 55 51.61 -37.70 -40.20
N GLU A 56 51.35 -38.47 -39.17
CA GLU A 56 50.28 -38.24 -38.19
C GLU A 56 50.48 -36.83 -37.64
N THR A 57 49.74 -35.87 -38.23
CA THR A 57 49.70 -34.49 -37.74
C THR A 57 49.09 -34.59 -36.38
N ALA A 58 49.88 -34.47 -35.34
CA ALA A 58 49.34 -34.25 -33.97
C ALA A 58 48.27 -33.18 -34.07
N PRO A 59 47.09 -33.41 -33.48
CA PRO A 59 46.00 -32.42 -33.54
C PRO A 59 46.55 -31.11 -33.03
N ALA A 60 46.49 -30.07 -33.87
CA ALA A 60 46.88 -28.71 -33.48
C ALA A 60 46.19 -28.38 -32.17
N PRO A 61 46.87 -27.84 -31.16
CA PRO A 61 46.24 -27.47 -29.91
C PRO A 61 45.05 -26.58 -30.26
N LYS A 62 43.83 -27.03 -29.89
CA LYS A 62 42.62 -26.26 -30.08
C LYS A 62 42.88 -24.89 -29.49
N ALA A 63 42.91 -23.86 -30.33
CA ALA A 63 43.14 -22.49 -29.88
C ALA A 63 42.16 -22.16 -28.77
N GLU A 64 42.67 -21.78 -27.60
CA GLU A 64 41.87 -21.42 -26.44
C GLU A 64 40.95 -20.28 -26.83
N ARG A 65 39.64 -20.49 -26.68
CA ARG A 65 38.64 -19.46 -26.98
C ARG A 65 38.72 -18.35 -25.97
N PRO A 66 38.85 -17.09 -26.39
CA PRO A 66 38.76 -15.97 -25.46
C PRO A 66 37.34 -15.87 -24.91
N VAL A 67 37.18 -15.77 -23.58
CA VAL A 67 35.91 -15.55 -22.89
C VAL A 67 36.04 -14.39 -21.95
N GLN A 68 34.99 -13.56 -21.90
CA GLN A 68 34.92 -12.46 -20.95
C GLN A 68 34.51 -13.01 -19.60
N VAL A 69 35.28 -12.66 -18.56
CA VAL A 69 35.02 -13.11 -17.18
C VAL A 69 34.91 -11.94 -16.24
N GLN A 70 34.17 -12.16 -15.17
CA GLN A 70 34.04 -11.25 -14.02
C GLN A 70 34.41 -12.03 -12.78
N SER A 71 35.22 -11.43 -11.90
CA SER A 71 35.48 -11.99 -10.57
C SER A 71 34.27 -11.81 -9.67
N VAL A 72 33.84 -12.88 -9.02
CA VAL A 72 32.72 -12.86 -8.07
C VAL A 72 33.10 -12.06 -6.84
N ALA A 73 32.36 -10.98 -6.58
CA ALA A 73 32.46 -10.21 -5.35
C ALA A 73 31.10 -10.21 -4.64
N TYR A 74 31.07 -10.71 -3.41
CA TYR A 74 29.89 -10.62 -2.56
C TYR A 74 29.82 -9.25 -1.93
N GLN A 75 28.67 -8.63 -2.04
CA GLN A 75 28.35 -7.34 -1.41
C GLN A 75 26.99 -7.44 -0.70
N ALA A 76 26.78 -6.58 0.27
CA ALA A 76 25.45 -6.47 0.88
C ALA A 76 24.42 -6.10 -0.17
N GLU A 77 23.31 -6.82 -0.22
CA GLU A 77 22.21 -6.48 -1.12
C GLU A 77 21.66 -5.11 -0.71
N ASP A 78 21.70 -4.15 -1.63
CA ASP A 78 20.94 -2.90 -1.45
C ASP A 78 19.48 -3.19 -1.76
N ALA A 79 18.82 -3.80 -0.78
CA ALA A 79 17.42 -4.19 -0.87
C ALA A 79 16.47 -3.03 -0.54
N ALA A 80 16.98 -1.79 -0.44
CA ALA A 80 16.16 -0.62 -0.21
C ALA A 80 15.16 -0.44 -1.35
N ARG A 81 13.93 -0.10 -1.00
CA ARG A 81 12.85 0.15 -1.97
C ARG A 81 12.07 1.39 -1.57
N ASP A 82 11.72 2.15 -2.58
CA ASP A 82 10.96 3.37 -2.47
C ASP A 82 9.48 3.13 -2.74
N PHE A 83 8.64 3.69 -1.86
CA PHE A 83 7.20 3.66 -1.97
C PHE A 83 6.66 5.09 -1.89
N VAL A 84 5.95 5.50 -2.92
CA VAL A 84 5.36 6.83 -2.98
C VAL A 84 4.02 6.84 -2.25
N GLY A 85 3.79 7.89 -1.48
CA GLY A 85 2.56 8.09 -0.73
C GLY A 85 2.31 9.55 -0.41
N VAL A 86 1.46 9.79 0.58
CA VAL A 86 1.03 11.14 0.98
C VAL A 86 1.17 11.34 2.48
N VAL A 87 1.53 12.56 2.86
CA VAL A 87 1.53 12.97 4.26
C VAL A 87 0.10 13.21 4.75
N ARG A 88 -0.26 12.58 5.87
CA ARG A 88 -1.54 12.78 6.57
C ARG A 88 -1.32 13.12 8.03
N ALA A 89 -2.32 13.72 8.65
CA ALA A 89 -2.34 13.80 10.11
C ALA A 89 -2.60 12.40 10.67
N ARG A 90 -2.05 12.11 11.84
CA ARG A 90 -2.32 10.85 12.54
C ARG A 90 -3.79 10.68 12.88
N TYR A 91 -4.44 11.77 13.30
CA TYR A 91 -5.87 11.80 13.62
C TYR A 91 -6.57 12.84 12.76
N GLU A 92 -7.60 12.41 12.07
CA GLU A 92 -8.55 13.26 11.36
C GLU A 92 -9.95 12.97 11.89
N THR A 93 -10.73 14.01 12.17
CA THR A 93 -12.08 13.88 12.70
C THR A 93 -13.05 14.64 11.81
N ASP A 94 -14.11 13.98 11.41
CA ASP A 94 -15.26 14.62 10.78
C ASP A 94 -16.15 15.22 11.87
N LEU A 95 -16.23 16.56 11.92
CA LEU A 95 -17.03 17.27 12.88
C LEU A 95 -18.44 17.47 12.32
N GLY A 96 -19.44 17.07 13.09
CA GLY A 96 -20.87 17.22 12.78
C GLY A 96 -21.67 17.58 14.02
N PHE A 97 -22.84 18.21 13.82
CA PHE A 97 -23.73 18.59 14.90
C PHE A 97 -24.36 17.36 15.58
N ARG A 98 -24.62 17.49 16.89
CA ARG A 98 -25.30 16.48 17.70
C ARG A 98 -26.83 16.67 17.70
N VAL A 99 -27.33 17.68 17.00
CA VAL A 99 -28.74 17.95 16.72
C VAL A 99 -28.88 18.34 15.26
N GLY A 100 -30.04 18.07 14.66
CA GLY A 100 -30.31 18.50 13.28
C GLY A 100 -30.87 19.92 13.27
N GLY A 101 -30.63 20.66 12.18
CA GLY A 101 -31.16 22.01 12.01
C GLY A 101 -30.60 22.73 10.79
N LYS A 102 -31.07 23.95 10.55
CA LYS A 102 -30.53 24.81 9.49
C LYS A 102 -29.24 25.47 9.96
N MET A 103 -28.16 25.30 9.21
CA MET A 103 -26.89 25.96 9.48
C MET A 103 -26.98 27.43 9.08
N ILE A 104 -26.80 28.35 10.04
CA ILE A 104 -26.84 29.80 9.80
C ILE A 104 -25.48 30.41 9.58
N ALA A 105 -24.41 29.82 10.14
CA ALA A 105 -23.06 30.34 9.99
C ALA A 105 -22.03 29.20 10.03
N ARG A 106 -20.98 29.36 9.19
CA ARG A 106 -19.71 28.66 9.30
C ARG A 106 -18.63 29.70 9.57
N LEU A 107 -17.89 29.54 10.66
CA LEU A 107 -16.94 30.53 11.18
C LEU A 107 -15.49 30.23 10.77
N VAL A 108 -15.25 29.10 10.10
CA VAL A 108 -13.93 28.64 9.66
C VAL A 108 -13.95 28.27 8.21
N ASN A 109 -12.78 28.40 7.55
CA ASN A 109 -12.53 27.99 6.18
C ASN A 109 -11.49 26.87 6.14
N MET A 110 -11.35 26.23 4.99
CA MET A 110 -10.26 25.28 4.74
C MET A 110 -8.91 26.00 4.88
N GLY A 111 -8.00 25.41 5.67
CA GLY A 111 -6.69 25.96 6.00
C GLY A 111 -6.64 26.71 7.33
N ASP A 112 -7.79 27.07 7.94
CA ASP A 112 -7.82 27.77 9.21
C ASP A 112 -7.33 26.88 10.36
N ARG A 113 -6.58 27.47 11.27
CA ARG A 113 -6.16 26.84 12.53
C ARG A 113 -7.22 27.10 13.60
N VAL A 114 -7.57 26.07 14.34
CA VAL A 114 -8.54 26.13 15.44
C VAL A 114 -7.96 25.51 16.70
N HIS A 115 -8.45 26.00 17.84
CA HIS A 115 -8.14 25.42 19.14
C HIS A 115 -9.34 24.61 19.67
N ALA A 116 -9.05 23.70 20.58
CA ALA A 116 -10.11 22.96 21.26
C ALA A 116 -11.11 23.92 21.93
N GLY A 117 -12.40 23.75 21.64
CA GLY A 117 -13.48 24.62 22.13
C GLY A 117 -13.88 25.76 21.19
N ASP A 118 -13.11 26.07 20.16
CA ASP A 118 -13.48 27.10 19.17
C ASP A 118 -14.75 26.70 18.43
N VAL A 119 -15.68 27.66 18.27
CA VAL A 119 -16.92 27.45 17.52
C VAL A 119 -16.62 27.49 16.03
N VAL A 120 -16.87 26.39 15.33
CA VAL A 120 -16.59 26.25 13.89
C VAL A 120 -17.83 26.48 13.02
N ALA A 121 -19.05 26.20 13.56
CA ALA A 121 -20.30 26.43 12.86
C ALA A 121 -21.45 26.59 13.85
N ARG A 122 -22.59 27.16 13.39
CA ARG A 122 -23.82 27.37 14.20
C ARG A 122 -25.05 26.96 13.43
N LEU A 123 -25.96 26.28 14.12
CA LEU A 123 -27.34 26.08 13.68
C LEU A 123 -28.21 27.26 14.10
N ASP A 124 -29.40 27.36 13.52
CA ASP A 124 -30.47 28.22 13.98
C ASP A 124 -30.95 27.74 15.37
N PRO A 125 -30.76 28.52 16.42
CA PRO A 125 -31.07 28.07 17.78
C PRO A 125 -32.52 28.35 18.21
N GLU A 126 -33.36 28.96 17.39
CA GLU A 126 -34.65 29.53 17.83
C GLU A 126 -35.57 28.48 18.43
N ASP A 127 -35.80 27.37 17.75
CA ASP A 127 -36.66 26.29 18.26
C ASP A 127 -36.10 25.67 19.55
N LEU A 128 -34.75 25.57 19.65
CA LEU A 128 -34.10 25.02 20.84
C LEU A 128 -34.17 25.97 22.04
N ARG A 129 -34.15 27.31 21.80
CA ARG A 129 -34.37 28.31 22.85
C ARG A 129 -35.78 28.23 23.38
N LEU A 130 -36.79 28.13 22.49
CA LEU A 130 -38.18 27.96 22.90
C LEU A 130 -38.40 26.69 23.74
N GLN A 131 -37.67 25.60 23.42
CA GLN A 131 -37.71 24.39 24.24
C GLN A 131 -37.12 24.61 25.63
N VAL A 132 -36.01 25.36 25.75
CA VAL A 132 -35.44 25.73 27.06
C VAL A 132 -36.41 26.57 27.86
N GLU A 133 -37.02 27.62 27.27
CA GLU A 133 -37.99 28.50 27.92
C GLU A 133 -39.23 27.71 28.42
N SER A 134 -39.73 26.78 27.61
CA SER A 134 -40.84 25.89 28.02
C SER A 134 -40.44 25.00 29.20
N ALA A 135 -39.24 24.43 29.20
CA ALA A 135 -38.75 23.61 30.30
C ALA A 135 -38.49 24.42 31.58
N GLU A 136 -38.05 25.68 31.45
CA GLU A 136 -37.90 26.61 32.57
C GLU A 136 -39.27 26.95 33.22
N ALA A 137 -40.30 27.18 32.41
CA ALA A 137 -41.66 27.40 32.92
C ALA A 137 -42.21 26.18 33.67
N GLU A 138 -41.99 24.96 33.14
CA GLU A 138 -42.40 23.72 33.85
C GLU A 138 -41.62 23.51 35.14
N LEU A 139 -40.32 23.83 35.18
CA LEU A 139 -39.55 23.80 36.42
C LEU A 139 -40.07 24.78 37.46
N ALA A 140 -40.42 26.01 37.05
CA ALA A 140 -41.01 27.01 37.94
C ALA A 140 -42.36 26.54 38.54
N ALA A 141 -43.23 25.96 37.69
CA ALA A 141 -44.52 25.41 38.14
C ALA A 141 -44.31 24.22 39.10
N ALA A 142 -43.38 23.29 38.82
CA ALA A 142 -43.07 22.17 39.71
C ALA A 142 -42.48 22.64 41.04
N THR A 143 -41.66 23.70 41.03
CA THR A 143 -41.09 24.30 42.25
C THR A 143 -42.18 24.90 43.13
N THR A 144 -43.12 25.67 42.54
CA THR A 144 -44.22 26.26 43.22
C THR A 144 -45.12 25.18 43.84
N ASN A 145 -45.45 24.13 43.11
CA ASN A 145 -46.24 23.00 43.60
C ASN A 145 -45.55 22.30 44.80
N LEU A 146 -44.22 22.04 44.72
CA LEU A 146 -43.52 21.46 45.86
C LEU A 146 -43.56 22.39 47.09
N THR A 147 -43.39 23.69 46.90
CA THR A 147 -43.49 24.65 48.01
C THR A 147 -44.87 24.58 48.70
N GLN A 148 -45.93 24.53 47.91
CA GLN A 148 -47.29 24.41 48.44
C GLN A 148 -47.53 23.08 49.19
N THR A 149 -47.15 21.96 48.55
CA THR A 149 -47.36 20.61 49.14
C THR A 149 -46.45 20.38 50.34
N SER A 150 -45.26 20.97 50.39
CA SER A 150 -44.42 20.95 51.60
C SER A 150 -45.00 21.72 52.76
N ALA A 151 -45.53 22.93 52.52
CA ALA A 151 -46.19 23.71 53.55
C ALA A 151 -47.47 23.01 54.11
N ASP A 152 -48.23 22.35 53.23
CA ASP A 152 -49.37 21.52 53.64
C ASP A 152 -48.89 20.31 54.46
N PHE A 153 -47.85 19.60 54.07
CA PHE A 153 -47.30 18.49 54.84
C PHE A 153 -46.89 18.93 56.26
N GLU A 154 -46.11 19.99 56.38
CA GLU A 154 -45.66 20.53 57.69
C GLU A 154 -46.83 20.90 58.57
N ARG A 155 -47.86 21.49 57.98
CA ARG A 155 -49.08 21.84 58.71
C ARG A 155 -49.81 20.59 59.23
N TYR A 156 -50.03 19.59 58.39
CA TYR A 156 -50.69 18.34 58.77
C TYR A 156 -49.86 17.49 59.73
N GLU A 157 -48.54 17.53 59.65
CA GLU A 157 -47.64 16.93 60.65
C GLU A 157 -47.81 17.49 62.01
N THR A 158 -47.97 18.86 62.15
CA THR A 158 -48.27 19.56 63.39
C THR A 158 -49.65 19.21 63.90
N LEU A 159 -50.65 19.14 63.01
CA LEU A 159 -52.03 18.80 63.43
C LEU A 159 -52.14 17.34 63.89
N LYS A 160 -51.42 16.40 63.24
CA LYS A 160 -51.37 15.00 63.65
C LYS A 160 -50.73 14.83 65.02
N THR A 161 -49.64 15.51 65.32
CA THR A 161 -48.98 15.45 66.63
C THR A 161 -49.87 15.99 67.77
N ARG A 162 -50.77 16.92 67.44
CA ARG A 162 -51.74 17.48 68.35
C ARG A 162 -53.09 16.72 68.42
N GLY A 163 -53.22 15.62 67.65
CA GLY A 163 -54.43 14.79 67.61
C GLY A 163 -55.57 15.36 66.77
N TYR A 164 -55.35 16.41 65.95
CA TYR A 164 -56.43 17.13 65.20
C TYR A 164 -56.46 16.67 63.70
N ALA A 165 -55.63 15.78 63.27
CA ALA A 165 -55.64 15.20 61.88
C ALA A 165 -55.68 13.68 61.94
N SER A 166 -56.39 13.04 60.98
CA SER A 166 -56.37 11.59 60.85
C SER A 166 -55.06 11.11 60.22
N ILE A 167 -54.70 9.85 60.51
CA ILE A 167 -53.50 9.19 59.84
C ILE A 167 -53.66 9.19 58.33
N ALA A 168 -54.87 8.92 57.84
CA ALA A 168 -55.15 8.88 56.41
C ALA A 168 -54.94 10.24 55.70
N ASP A 169 -55.28 11.35 56.39
CA ASP A 169 -55.08 12.71 55.88
C ASP A 169 -53.58 13.05 55.84
N PHE A 170 -52.85 12.70 56.90
CA PHE A 170 -51.39 12.87 56.91
C PHE A 170 -50.69 12.05 55.82
N ASP A 171 -51.05 10.77 55.63
CA ASP A 171 -50.50 9.90 54.61
C ASP A 171 -50.79 10.46 53.22
N ARG A 172 -51.99 11.02 52.97
CA ARG A 172 -52.29 11.70 51.70
C ARG A 172 -51.34 12.89 51.41
N LYS A 173 -51.09 13.73 52.48
CA LYS A 173 -50.19 14.88 52.35
C LYS A 173 -48.71 14.44 52.14
N THR A 174 -48.30 13.37 52.79
CA THR A 174 -46.97 12.77 52.59
C THR A 174 -46.80 12.29 51.16
N ALA A 175 -47.83 11.57 50.64
CA ALA A 175 -47.79 11.09 49.25
C ALA A 175 -47.80 12.27 48.24
N ALA A 176 -48.57 13.31 48.45
CA ALA A 176 -48.64 14.49 47.61
C ALA A 176 -47.28 15.24 47.55
N LYS A 177 -46.58 15.37 48.69
CA LYS A 177 -45.27 15.97 48.78
C LYS A 177 -44.28 15.10 47.99
N GLY A 178 -44.26 13.77 48.16
CA GLY A 178 -43.38 12.86 47.42
C GLY A 178 -43.61 12.87 45.91
N GLU A 179 -44.88 13.03 45.49
CA GLU A 179 -45.22 13.21 44.07
C GLU A 179 -44.67 14.55 43.53
N ALA A 180 -44.82 15.65 44.28
CA ALA A 180 -44.30 16.95 43.90
C ALA A 180 -42.78 16.99 43.84
N GLU A 181 -42.09 16.32 44.77
CA GLU A 181 -40.61 16.14 44.73
C GLU A 181 -40.16 15.40 43.46
N SER A 182 -40.89 14.32 43.12
CA SER A 182 -40.61 13.53 41.91
C SER A 182 -40.88 14.36 40.64
N ARG A 183 -41.91 15.18 40.61
CA ARG A 183 -42.20 16.09 39.49
C ARG A 183 -41.15 17.15 39.33
N LEU A 184 -40.68 17.77 40.41
CA LEU A 184 -39.57 18.73 40.39
C LEU A 184 -38.28 18.09 39.84
N ALA A 185 -37.98 16.87 40.30
CA ALA A 185 -36.80 16.15 39.81
C ALA A 185 -36.88 15.89 38.30
N ARG A 186 -38.03 15.50 37.78
CA ARG A 186 -38.26 15.32 36.34
C ARG A 186 -38.09 16.63 35.57
N ALA A 187 -38.74 17.72 36.05
CA ALA A 187 -38.66 19.03 35.38
C ALA A 187 -37.21 19.55 35.31
N LYS A 188 -36.40 19.37 36.36
CA LYS A 188 -34.95 19.67 36.33
C LYS A 188 -34.23 18.91 35.22
N ARG A 189 -34.47 17.60 35.11
CA ARG A 189 -33.81 16.77 34.07
C ARG A 189 -34.25 17.17 32.66
N THR A 190 -35.52 17.55 32.49
CA THR A 190 -36.00 18.03 31.18
C THR A 190 -35.34 19.35 30.79
N LEU A 191 -35.16 20.27 31.74
CA LEU A 191 -34.43 21.52 31.50
C LEU A 191 -32.96 21.28 31.18
N ASP A 192 -32.27 20.39 31.92
CA ASP A 192 -30.88 20.03 31.64
C ASP A 192 -30.72 19.48 30.23
N LEU A 193 -31.67 18.62 29.79
CA LEU A 193 -31.66 18.06 28.42
C LEU A 193 -31.86 19.15 27.35
N ALA A 194 -32.83 20.05 27.55
CA ALA A 194 -33.12 21.16 26.65
C ALA A 194 -31.90 22.10 26.51
N ARG A 195 -31.22 22.41 27.60
CA ARG A 195 -30.00 23.22 27.61
C ARG A 195 -28.87 22.56 26.88
N ASN A 196 -28.68 21.25 27.08
CA ASN A 196 -27.66 20.48 26.32
C ASN A 196 -27.95 20.51 24.82
N GLN A 197 -29.21 20.35 24.41
CA GLN A 197 -29.60 20.42 22.99
C GLN A 197 -29.33 21.80 22.40
N LEU A 198 -29.57 22.88 23.15
CA LEU A 198 -29.25 24.25 22.73
C LEU A 198 -27.73 24.44 22.59
N ASP A 199 -26.91 23.94 23.51
CA ASP A 199 -25.44 24.00 23.40
C ASP A 199 -24.92 23.22 22.16
N TYR A 200 -25.58 22.13 21.80
CA TYR A 200 -25.25 21.36 20.59
C TYR A 200 -25.57 22.08 19.28
N ALA A 201 -26.27 23.21 19.30
CA ALA A 201 -26.47 24.08 18.16
C ALA A 201 -25.15 24.82 17.78
N GLU A 202 -24.15 24.85 18.65
CA GLU A 202 -22.83 25.30 18.37
C GLU A 202 -21.93 24.08 18.14
N LEU A 203 -21.35 23.99 16.92
CA LEU A 203 -20.34 22.98 16.61
C LEU A 203 -18.98 23.50 17.05
N LYS A 204 -18.36 22.81 18.01
CA LYS A 204 -17.06 23.18 18.57
C LYS A 204 -15.98 22.22 18.13
N ALA A 205 -14.76 22.73 17.91
CA ALA A 205 -13.59 21.92 17.65
C ALA A 205 -13.24 21.07 18.87
N GLY A 206 -13.10 19.76 18.70
CA GLY A 206 -12.78 18.83 19.80
C GLY A 206 -11.31 18.81 20.19
N ALA A 207 -10.43 19.36 19.34
CA ALA A 207 -8.98 19.40 19.54
C ALA A 207 -8.36 20.54 18.73
N ASP A 208 -7.12 20.87 19.07
CA ASP A 208 -6.29 21.77 18.26
C ASP A 208 -5.98 21.16 16.91
N GLY A 209 -6.06 21.94 15.83
CA GLY A 209 -5.80 21.42 14.51
C GLY A 209 -5.99 22.41 13.38
N VAL A 210 -6.10 21.87 12.18
CA VAL A 210 -6.32 22.61 10.94
C VAL A 210 -7.54 22.03 10.22
N ILE A 211 -8.40 22.90 9.70
CA ILE A 211 -9.56 22.51 8.89
C ILE A 211 -9.06 22.07 7.50
N THR A 212 -9.27 20.81 7.15
CA THR A 212 -8.81 20.24 5.87
C THR A 212 -9.89 20.19 4.80
N ALA A 213 -11.17 20.23 5.20
CA ALA A 213 -12.29 20.29 4.26
C ALA A 213 -13.51 20.93 4.92
N THR A 214 -14.33 21.60 4.10
CA THR A 214 -15.69 22.07 4.44
C THR A 214 -16.67 21.26 3.61
N LEU A 215 -17.66 20.62 4.29
CA LEU A 215 -18.57 19.64 3.70
C LEU A 215 -20.03 20.11 3.68
N ALA A 216 -20.31 21.24 4.37
CA ALA A 216 -21.62 21.87 4.39
C ALA A 216 -21.48 23.39 4.38
N GLU A 217 -22.49 24.08 3.82
CA GLU A 217 -22.50 25.53 3.65
C GLU A 217 -23.64 26.18 4.44
N PRO A 218 -23.48 27.46 4.89
CA PRO A 218 -24.55 28.22 5.51
C PRO A 218 -25.82 28.25 4.64
N GLY A 219 -26.99 28.09 5.29
CA GLY A 219 -28.28 27.97 4.62
C GLY A 219 -28.73 26.52 4.40
N GLN A 220 -27.85 25.55 4.49
CA GLN A 220 -28.15 24.13 4.34
C GLN A 220 -28.79 23.58 5.62
N VAL A 221 -29.76 22.67 5.49
CA VAL A 221 -30.27 21.86 6.58
C VAL A 221 -29.40 20.63 6.72
N VAL A 222 -28.84 20.44 7.91
CA VAL A 222 -27.96 19.30 8.21
C VAL A 222 -28.63 18.35 9.19
N ALA A 223 -28.41 17.06 8.98
CA ALA A 223 -28.91 16.01 9.87
C ALA A 223 -27.94 15.80 11.07
N LEU A 224 -28.45 15.20 12.12
CA LEU A 224 -27.65 14.73 13.25
C LEU A 224 -26.51 13.83 12.75
N GLY A 225 -25.27 14.16 13.16
CA GLY A 225 -24.07 13.41 12.80
C GLY A 225 -23.56 13.62 11.37
N GLN A 226 -24.24 14.43 10.56
CA GLN A 226 -23.76 14.77 9.21
C GLN A 226 -22.44 15.56 9.32
N PRO A 227 -21.37 15.15 8.61
CA PRO A 227 -20.11 15.87 8.58
C PRO A 227 -20.28 17.30 8.02
N VAL A 228 -19.78 18.29 8.72
CA VAL A 228 -19.78 19.71 8.34
C VAL A 228 -18.40 20.20 7.95
N VAL A 229 -17.38 19.86 8.75
CA VAL A 229 -15.98 20.16 8.49
C VAL A 229 -15.11 18.97 8.87
N LYS A 230 -13.96 18.85 8.23
CA LYS A 230 -12.93 17.87 8.58
C LYS A 230 -11.79 18.57 9.29
N LEU A 231 -11.45 18.10 10.49
CA LEU A 231 -10.36 18.59 11.32
C LEU A 231 -9.22 17.60 11.33
N ALA A 232 -8.05 18.02 10.86
CA ALA A 232 -6.80 17.32 11.08
C ALA A 232 -6.17 17.80 12.39
N HIS A 233 -5.98 16.90 13.33
CA HIS A 233 -5.44 17.25 14.64
C HIS A 233 -3.97 17.68 14.52
N ARG A 234 -3.59 18.66 15.33
CA ARG A 234 -2.20 19.05 15.49
C ARG A 234 -1.45 17.92 16.20
N GLY A 235 -0.26 17.56 15.70
CA GLY A 235 0.56 16.52 16.31
C GLY A 235 1.36 15.74 15.28
N GLU A 236 1.51 14.44 15.53
CA GLU A 236 2.27 13.55 14.68
C GLU A 236 1.69 13.47 13.26
N LYS A 237 2.59 13.55 12.30
CA LYS A 237 2.27 13.36 10.88
C LYS A 237 2.76 12.01 10.41
N GLU A 238 2.07 11.43 9.47
CA GLU A 238 2.34 10.10 8.94
C GLU A 238 2.47 10.14 7.42
N ALA A 239 3.41 9.36 6.89
CA ALA A 239 3.43 9.02 5.47
C ALA A 239 2.58 7.76 5.26
N VAL A 240 1.54 7.86 4.45
CA VAL A 240 0.67 6.74 4.09
C VAL A 240 1.05 6.26 2.71
N VAL A 241 1.48 5.00 2.62
CA VAL A 241 1.92 4.36 1.38
C VAL A 241 1.18 3.05 1.15
N ALA A 242 1.15 2.62 -0.10
CA ALA A 242 0.59 1.34 -0.52
C ALA A 242 1.71 0.33 -0.74
N LEU A 243 1.75 -0.74 0.04
CA LEU A 243 2.76 -1.79 -0.06
C LEU A 243 2.21 -3.01 -0.81
N PRO A 244 2.94 -3.59 -1.75
CA PRO A 244 2.58 -4.86 -2.35
C PRO A 244 2.77 -6.02 -1.36
N GLU A 245 2.09 -7.15 -1.58
CA GLU A 245 2.05 -8.30 -0.69
C GLU A 245 3.44 -8.84 -0.33
N ASN A 246 4.37 -8.88 -1.28
CA ASN A 246 5.74 -9.40 -1.08
C ASN A 246 6.60 -8.54 -0.14
N TRP A 247 6.10 -7.36 0.29
CA TRP A 247 6.76 -6.45 1.23
C TRP A 247 6.19 -6.52 2.65
N LEU A 248 5.06 -7.18 2.88
CA LEU A 248 4.41 -7.22 4.20
C LEU A 248 5.31 -7.74 5.32
N GLY A 249 6.00 -8.85 5.08
CA GLY A 249 6.94 -9.42 6.06
C GLY A 249 8.17 -8.53 6.27
N LYS A 250 8.70 -7.97 5.18
CA LYS A 250 9.92 -7.15 5.21
C LYS A 250 9.70 -5.78 5.85
N ALA A 251 8.53 -5.18 5.65
CA ALA A 251 8.23 -3.83 6.13
C ALA A 251 8.16 -3.71 7.66
N ARG A 252 7.91 -4.82 8.36
CA ARG A 252 7.80 -4.82 9.83
C ARG A 252 9.13 -4.53 10.52
N ASP A 253 10.21 -5.08 9.98
CA ASP A 253 11.55 -5.01 10.54
C ASP A 253 12.47 -4.08 9.75
N ALA A 254 11.96 -3.44 8.69
CA ALA A 254 12.72 -2.52 7.86
C ALA A 254 12.97 -1.20 8.57
N ALA A 255 14.19 -0.69 8.44
CA ALA A 255 14.46 0.72 8.72
C ALA A 255 13.72 1.57 7.67
N ALA A 256 12.97 2.58 8.14
CA ALA A 256 12.19 3.44 7.29
C ALA A 256 12.69 4.88 7.34
N SER A 257 12.77 5.52 6.19
CA SER A 257 12.99 6.97 6.07
C SER A 257 11.97 7.57 5.11
N VAL A 258 11.66 8.84 5.32
CA VAL A 258 10.72 9.61 4.49
C VAL A 258 11.44 10.76 3.86
N THR A 259 11.33 10.89 2.55
CA THR A 259 11.82 12.02 1.77
C THR A 259 10.64 12.80 1.19
N LEU A 260 10.62 14.11 1.37
CA LEU A 260 9.58 14.98 0.84
C LEU A 260 10.06 15.66 -0.44
N TRP A 261 9.26 15.57 -1.50
CA TRP A 261 9.59 16.16 -2.81
C TRP A 261 9.77 17.68 -2.75
N SER A 262 8.91 18.37 -2.01
CA SER A 262 8.86 19.83 -1.94
C SER A 262 9.86 20.45 -0.96
N ALA A 263 10.51 19.67 -0.10
CA ALA A 263 11.42 20.14 0.94
C ALA A 263 12.90 19.93 0.57
N ASN A 264 13.29 20.17 -0.67
CA ASN A 264 14.67 20.03 -1.19
C ASN A 264 15.30 18.66 -0.84
N GLY A 265 14.50 17.59 -0.83
CA GLY A 265 14.99 16.24 -0.53
C GLY A 265 15.32 16.00 0.94
N ARG A 266 14.76 16.76 1.88
CA ARG A 266 14.96 16.48 3.31
C ARG A 266 14.50 15.08 3.66
N HIS A 267 15.37 14.40 4.40
CA HIS A 267 15.13 13.07 4.92
C HIS A 267 14.69 13.15 6.37
N TYR A 268 13.63 12.43 6.69
CA TYR A 268 13.13 12.25 8.05
C TYR A 268 13.21 10.77 8.39
N GLU A 269 13.62 10.47 9.61
CA GLU A 269 13.47 9.13 10.14
C GLU A 269 11.97 8.80 10.29
N ALA A 270 11.59 7.58 9.99
CA ALA A 270 10.21 7.15 10.10
C ALA A 270 10.12 5.75 10.71
N ARG A 271 8.97 5.46 11.31
CA ARG A 271 8.70 4.16 11.92
C ARG A 271 7.33 3.65 11.50
N LEU A 272 7.28 2.39 11.10
CA LEU A 272 6.01 1.72 10.84
C LEU A 272 5.16 1.71 12.11
N ARG A 273 3.98 2.33 12.06
CA ARG A 273 3.00 2.32 13.14
C ARG A 273 1.88 1.31 12.86
N GLU A 274 1.41 1.30 11.64
CA GLU A 274 0.24 0.51 11.27
C GLU A 274 0.43 -0.08 9.87
N LEU A 275 0.10 -1.35 9.74
CA LEU A 275 0.04 -2.06 8.49
C LEU A 275 -1.34 -2.71 8.38
N SER A 276 -2.11 -2.33 7.36
CA SER A 276 -3.45 -2.89 7.14
C SER A 276 -3.38 -4.41 7.05
N PRO A 277 -4.25 -5.15 7.75
CA PRO A 277 -4.34 -6.59 7.64
C PRO A 277 -5.04 -7.05 6.35
N GLN A 278 -5.69 -6.14 5.63
CA GLN A 278 -6.46 -6.43 4.42
C GLN A 278 -5.94 -5.57 3.25
N ALA A 279 -5.83 -6.19 2.09
CA ALA A 279 -5.51 -5.51 0.85
C ALA A 279 -6.70 -4.67 0.36
N ASP A 280 -6.41 -3.53 -0.22
CA ASP A 280 -7.35 -2.79 -1.05
C ASP A 280 -7.69 -3.65 -2.29
N GLN A 281 -8.99 -3.83 -2.56
CA GLN A 281 -9.46 -4.74 -3.60
C GLN A 281 -9.14 -4.26 -5.03
N ALA A 282 -9.04 -2.94 -5.23
CA ALA A 282 -8.79 -2.37 -6.55
C ALA A 282 -7.30 -2.41 -6.91
N THR A 283 -6.42 -2.08 -5.94
CA THR A 283 -4.98 -1.96 -6.16
C THR A 283 -4.19 -3.20 -5.77
N ARG A 284 -4.79 -4.10 -4.98
CA ARG A 284 -4.13 -5.29 -4.39
C ARG A 284 -2.92 -4.94 -3.53
N THR A 285 -2.96 -3.78 -2.91
CA THR A 285 -1.91 -3.28 -2.03
C THR A 285 -2.42 -3.11 -0.61
N TYR A 286 -1.50 -3.08 0.34
CA TYR A 286 -1.79 -2.94 1.76
C TYR A 286 -1.40 -1.53 2.20
N ALA A 287 -2.32 -0.81 2.84
CA ALA A 287 -2.00 0.51 3.38
C ALA A 287 -1.04 0.37 4.57
N ALA A 288 0.08 1.07 4.50
CA ALA A 288 1.05 1.18 5.58
C ALA A 288 1.20 2.64 6.01
N ARG A 289 1.23 2.88 7.31
CA ARG A 289 1.35 4.20 7.93
C ARG A 289 2.67 4.29 8.69
N PHE A 290 3.49 5.22 8.28
CA PHE A 290 4.79 5.47 8.88
C PHE A 290 4.76 6.81 9.60
N THR A 291 4.92 6.82 10.92
CA THR A 291 5.05 8.05 11.69
C THR A 291 6.36 8.74 11.33
N ILE A 292 6.29 10.01 10.94
CA ILE A 292 7.45 10.87 10.62
C ILE A 292 7.99 11.41 11.93
N ILE A 293 9.20 10.97 12.30
CA ILE A 293 9.82 11.34 13.57
C ILE A 293 10.38 12.78 13.46
N HIS A 294 10.10 13.59 14.49
CA HIS A 294 10.52 15.01 14.54
C HIS A 294 10.06 15.83 13.31
N SER A 295 8.82 15.59 12.83
CA SER A 295 8.24 16.39 11.76
C SER A 295 8.12 17.85 12.19
N ASP A 296 8.63 18.76 11.37
CA ASP A 296 8.54 20.20 11.57
C ASP A 296 7.38 20.83 10.77
N ASP A 297 7.27 22.17 10.77
CA ASP A 297 6.23 22.89 10.03
C ASP A 297 6.41 22.84 8.51
N SER A 298 7.58 22.42 8.01
CA SER A 298 7.82 22.22 6.57
C SER A 298 7.11 20.97 6.02
N VAL A 299 6.73 20.04 6.89
CA VAL A 299 5.95 18.85 6.53
C VAL A 299 4.47 19.22 6.52
N ALA A 300 3.91 19.60 5.36
CA ALA A 300 2.50 19.93 5.25
C ALA A 300 1.66 18.69 4.89
N LEU A 301 0.41 18.70 5.34
CA LEU A 301 -0.56 17.66 4.98
C LEU A 301 -0.84 17.67 3.48
N GLY A 302 -0.99 16.48 2.88
CA GLY A 302 -1.19 16.32 1.44
C GLY A 302 0.07 16.34 0.60
N MET A 303 1.26 16.61 1.18
CA MET A 303 2.53 16.53 0.44
C MET A 303 2.79 15.10 -0.03
N THR A 304 3.39 14.98 -1.21
CA THR A 304 3.93 13.70 -1.68
C THR A 304 5.18 13.34 -0.90
N ALA A 305 5.19 12.14 -0.37
CA ALA A 305 6.29 11.57 0.41
C ALA A 305 6.78 10.27 -0.23
N THR A 306 8.08 10.08 -0.31
CA THR A 306 8.70 8.81 -0.66
C THR A 306 9.18 8.15 0.62
N VAL A 307 8.65 6.98 0.91
CA VAL A 307 9.08 6.13 2.03
C VAL A 307 10.09 5.12 1.50
N THR A 308 11.33 5.23 1.92
CA THR A 308 12.40 4.27 1.61
C THR A 308 12.45 3.24 2.74
N LEU A 309 12.23 1.97 2.38
CA LEU A 309 12.31 0.84 3.32
C LEU A 309 13.59 0.05 3.05
N LYS A 310 14.44 -0.08 4.08
CA LYS A 310 15.64 -0.93 4.06
C LYS A 310 15.39 -2.12 5.00
N PRO A 311 15.17 -3.34 4.46
CA PRO A 311 14.96 -4.53 5.27
C PRO A 311 16.13 -4.79 6.22
N ALA A 312 15.83 -5.32 7.40
CA ALA A 312 16.86 -5.80 8.31
C ALA A 312 17.47 -7.10 7.78
N GLY A 313 18.80 -7.18 7.79
CA GLY A 313 19.55 -8.33 7.31
C GLY A 313 20.20 -8.05 5.96
N GLU A 314 21.51 -8.04 5.96
CA GLU A 314 22.30 -7.90 4.71
C GLU A 314 22.48 -9.29 4.12
N ALA A 315 21.61 -9.66 3.16
CA ALA A 315 21.91 -10.81 2.33
C ALA A 315 23.16 -10.46 1.50
N MET A 316 24.23 -11.25 1.67
CA MET A 316 25.41 -11.13 0.83
C MET A 316 25.09 -11.71 -0.54
N VAL A 317 25.12 -10.88 -1.56
CA VAL A 317 24.81 -11.27 -2.93
C VAL A 317 25.98 -10.96 -3.86
N ALA A 318 26.20 -11.82 -4.82
CA ALA A 318 27.10 -11.55 -5.93
C ALA A 318 26.27 -11.04 -7.12
N LYS A 319 26.62 -9.88 -7.65
CA LYS A 319 25.99 -9.33 -8.86
C LYS A 319 26.68 -9.90 -10.09
N LEU A 320 25.94 -10.60 -10.91
CA LEU A 320 26.41 -11.10 -12.20
C LEU A 320 25.48 -10.62 -13.31
N PRO A 321 26.01 -10.21 -14.48
CA PRO A 321 25.19 -9.83 -15.62
C PRO A 321 24.20 -10.95 -15.99
N LEU A 322 23.00 -10.61 -16.44
CA LEU A 322 22.00 -11.59 -16.89
C LEU A 322 22.55 -12.53 -17.97
N SER A 323 23.47 -12.03 -18.81
CA SER A 323 24.15 -12.79 -19.85
C SER A 323 25.07 -13.90 -19.33
N ALA A 324 25.46 -13.86 -18.03
CA ALA A 324 26.26 -14.90 -17.37
C ALA A 324 25.44 -16.12 -16.94
N VAL A 325 24.13 -15.93 -16.76
CA VAL A 325 23.24 -16.94 -16.19
C VAL A 325 22.61 -17.78 -17.31
N LEU A 326 22.80 -19.07 -17.22
CA LEU A 326 22.23 -20.05 -18.14
C LEU A 326 21.06 -20.76 -17.44
N SER A 327 19.88 -20.72 -18.05
CA SER A 327 18.72 -21.48 -17.57
C SER A 327 18.41 -22.62 -18.55
N ARG A 328 18.68 -23.85 -18.13
CA ARG A 328 18.39 -25.06 -18.92
C ARG A 328 17.58 -26.03 -18.08
N GLY A 329 16.25 -25.89 -18.08
CA GLY A 329 15.32 -26.88 -17.48
C GLY A 329 15.55 -27.32 -16.03
N SER A 330 16.77 -27.40 -15.57
CA SER A 330 17.20 -27.82 -14.21
C SER A 330 17.51 -26.67 -13.26
N GLY A 331 17.23 -25.41 -13.65
CA GLY A 331 17.52 -24.22 -12.85
C GLY A 331 18.61 -23.33 -13.45
N ALA A 332 18.96 -22.29 -12.69
CA ALA A 332 19.99 -21.32 -13.07
C ALA A 332 21.39 -21.91 -12.85
N SER A 333 22.31 -21.72 -13.82
CA SER A 333 23.69 -22.20 -13.75
C SER A 333 24.61 -21.15 -14.34
N VAL A 334 25.90 -21.15 -13.96
CA VAL A 334 26.93 -20.27 -14.51
C VAL A 334 28.14 -21.09 -14.88
N TYR A 335 28.93 -20.58 -15.84
CA TYR A 335 30.24 -21.16 -16.13
C TYR A 335 31.32 -20.49 -15.29
N VAL A 336 32.02 -21.30 -14.48
CA VAL A 336 33.18 -20.88 -13.69
C VAL A 336 34.45 -21.35 -14.39
N VAL A 337 35.48 -20.52 -14.48
CA VAL A 337 36.81 -20.89 -15.00
C VAL A 337 37.64 -21.38 -13.83
N ASN A 338 38.10 -22.63 -13.90
CA ASN A 338 38.99 -23.22 -12.89
C ASN A 338 40.44 -22.73 -13.04
N GLN A 339 41.34 -23.13 -12.13
CA GLN A 339 42.74 -22.76 -12.14
C GLN A 339 43.50 -23.32 -13.38
N ALA A 340 42.99 -24.38 -14.02
CA ALA A 340 43.55 -24.97 -15.21
C ALA A 340 43.03 -24.29 -16.51
N GLY A 341 42.19 -23.25 -16.41
CA GLY A 341 41.60 -22.57 -17.55
C GLY A 341 40.41 -23.33 -18.19
N GLU A 342 39.81 -24.28 -17.49
CA GLU A 342 38.68 -25.07 -17.98
C GLU A 342 37.35 -24.58 -17.44
N LEU A 343 36.30 -24.71 -18.26
CA LEU A 343 34.95 -24.31 -17.91
C LEU A 343 34.22 -25.40 -17.10
N ILE A 344 33.73 -25.03 -15.95
CA ILE A 344 32.87 -25.86 -15.11
C ILE A 344 31.48 -25.23 -15.05
N LEU A 345 30.47 -25.99 -15.47
CA LEU A 345 29.08 -25.55 -15.30
C LEU A 345 28.66 -25.83 -13.85
N ARG A 346 28.23 -24.77 -13.12
CA ARG A 346 27.87 -24.86 -11.72
C ARG A 346 26.45 -24.30 -11.49
N PRO A 347 25.56 -25.06 -10.82
CA PRO A 347 24.25 -24.55 -10.44
C PRO A 347 24.41 -23.44 -9.42
N VAL A 348 23.57 -22.41 -9.53
CA VAL A 348 23.55 -21.23 -8.63
C VAL A 348 22.16 -20.97 -8.09
N THR A 349 22.12 -20.40 -6.87
CA THR A 349 20.87 -19.91 -6.27
C THR A 349 20.73 -18.43 -6.59
N VAL A 350 19.70 -18.08 -7.37
CA VAL A 350 19.37 -16.69 -7.71
C VAL A 350 18.32 -16.19 -6.71
N ALA A 351 18.62 -15.08 -6.03
CA ALA A 351 17.67 -14.41 -5.14
C ALA A 351 16.65 -13.61 -5.93
N SER A 352 17.12 -12.83 -6.91
CA SER A 352 16.28 -12.02 -7.78
C SER A 352 16.99 -11.67 -9.08
N PHE A 353 16.19 -11.27 -10.08
CA PHE A 353 16.69 -10.68 -11.32
C PHE A 353 16.34 -9.21 -11.34
N ASN A 354 17.32 -8.35 -11.57
CA ASN A 354 17.15 -6.93 -11.86
C ASN A 354 17.16 -6.70 -13.37
N GLU A 355 17.08 -5.44 -13.80
CA GLU A 355 17.06 -5.07 -15.21
C GLU A 355 18.30 -5.57 -15.98
N ASP A 356 19.50 -5.47 -15.39
CA ASP A 356 20.76 -5.83 -16.01
C ASP A 356 21.46 -7.02 -15.35
N ASP A 357 21.15 -7.32 -14.07
CA ASP A 357 21.88 -8.24 -13.23
C ASP A 357 21.02 -9.33 -12.59
N ALA A 358 21.62 -10.50 -12.36
CA ALA A 358 21.13 -11.54 -11.47
C ALA A 358 21.87 -11.45 -10.12
N LEU A 359 21.11 -11.45 -9.04
CA LEU A 359 21.64 -11.47 -7.67
C LEU A 359 21.78 -12.92 -7.19
N ILE A 360 23.00 -13.35 -7.01
CA ILE A 360 23.36 -14.74 -6.66
C ILE A 360 23.66 -14.82 -5.16
N THR A 361 22.95 -15.69 -4.44
CA THR A 361 23.17 -15.93 -3.02
C THR A 361 24.04 -17.15 -2.71
N GLY A 362 24.23 -18.02 -3.70
CA GLY A 362 25.02 -19.24 -3.50
C GLY A 362 25.37 -19.97 -4.79
N GLY A 363 26.28 -20.94 -4.69
CA GLY A 363 26.75 -21.74 -5.82
C GLY A 363 28.09 -21.28 -6.42
N VAL A 364 28.57 -20.08 -6.08
CA VAL A 364 29.90 -19.56 -6.46
C VAL A 364 30.59 -18.98 -5.23
N SER A 365 31.92 -18.93 -5.25
CA SER A 365 32.74 -18.40 -4.16
C SER A 365 33.35 -17.04 -4.54
N ALA A 366 33.61 -16.21 -3.53
CA ALA A 366 34.29 -14.94 -3.75
C ALA A 366 35.66 -15.15 -4.43
N GLY A 367 35.96 -14.33 -5.44
CA GLY A 367 37.18 -14.40 -6.23
C GLY A 367 37.17 -15.42 -7.40
N GLU A 368 36.12 -16.25 -7.50
CA GLU A 368 35.96 -17.11 -8.67
C GLU A 368 35.67 -16.30 -9.95
N LYS A 369 36.18 -16.75 -11.09
CA LYS A 369 35.96 -16.10 -12.38
C LYS A 369 34.76 -16.72 -13.08
N VAL A 370 33.69 -15.95 -13.25
CA VAL A 370 32.47 -16.37 -13.95
C VAL A 370 32.44 -15.78 -15.34
N VAL A 371 32.10 -16.59 -16.35
CA VAL A 371 31.96 -16.14 -17.75
C VAL A 371 30.70 -15.26 -17.86
N THR A 372 30.88 -14.05 -18.40
CA THR A 372 29.80 -13.06 -18.50
C THR A 372 29.16 -12.96 -19.87
N LEU A 373 29.85 -13.44 -20.93
CA LEU A 373 29.36 -13.29 -22.30
C LEU A 373 29.49 -14.58 -23.09
N GLY A 374 28.50 -14.89 -23.95
CA GLY A 374 28.54 -16.01 -24.88
C GLY A 374 28.32 -17.39 -24.28
N VAL A 375 27.79 -17.47 -23.06
CA VAL A 375 27.60 -18.71 -22.28
C VAL A 375 26.78 -19.79 -23.01
N GLN A 376 25.88 -19.40 -23.93
CA GLN A 376 25.04 -20.34 -24.68
C GLN A 376 25.80 -21.20 -25.72
N LYS A 377 27.00 -20.76 -26.10
CA LYS A 377 27.85 -21.43 -27.09
C LYS A 377 29.02 -22.21 -26.46
N LEU A 378 29.01 -22.32 -25.14
CA LEU A 378 30.10 -22.97 -24.38
C LEU A 378 29.65 -24.35 -23.89
N GLU A 379 30.62 -25.24 -23.73
CA GLU A 379 30.43 -26.60 -23.20
C GLU A 379 31.33 -26.80 -21.97
N PRO A 380 30.92 -27.61 -21.00
CA PRO A 380 31.76 -27.95 -19.86
C PRO A 380 33.05 -28.66 -20.33
N GLY A 381 34.19 -28.37 -19.66
CA GLY A 381 35.49 -28.94 -19.98
C GLY A 381 36.26 -28.24 -21.13
N LEU A 382 35.68 -27.19 -21.73
CA LEU A 382 36.38 -26.41 -22.75
C LEU A 382 37.48 -25.56 -22.11
N LYS A 383 38.73 -25.63 -22.64
CA LYS A 383 39.82 -24.71 -22.28
C LYS A 383 39.60 -23.34 -22.88
N VAL A 384 39.70 -22.31 -22.05
CA VAL A 384 39.42 -20.92 -22.42
C VAL A 384 40.51 -19.98 -21.92
N ARG A 385 40.71 -18.89 -22.64
CA ARG A 385 41.53 -17.77 -22.18
C ARG A 385 40.63 -16.68 -21.59
N SER A 386 40.75 -16.43 -20.29
CA SER A 386 39.99 -15.40 -19.57
C SER A 386 40.45 -14.00 -19.98
N ILE A 387 39.49 -13.13 -20.30
CA ILE A 387 39.68 -11.69 -20.49
C ILE A 387 38.77 -11.02 -19.46
N GLU A 388 39.32 -10.20 -18.56
CA GLU A 388 38.54 -9.51 -17.57
C GLU A 388 37.65 -8.45 -18.22
N ALA A 389 36.38 -8.41 -17.82
CA ALA A 389 35.46 -7.35 -18.19
C ALA A 389 35.97 -6.04 -17.56
N LYS A 390 36.09 -4.98 -18.37
CA LYS A 390 36.43 -3.64 -17.92
C LYS A 390 35.23 -2.98 -17.26
#